data_d08262641d989e1300decdee49e670e2
#
_entry.id   d08262641d989e1300decdee49e670e2
#
_cell.length_a   1.000
_cell.length_b   1.000
_cell.length_c   1.000
_cell.angle_alpha   90.00
_cell.angle_beta   90.00
_cell.angle_gamma   90.00
#
_symmetry.space_group_name_H-M   'P 1'
#
loop_
_entity.id
_entity.type
_entity.pdbx_description
1 polymer ?
#
loop_
_entity_poly.entity_id
_entity_poly.type
_entity_poly.pdbx_seq_one_letter_code
_entity_poly.pdbx_strand_id
1 'polypeptide(L)'
;MAVSLLWVIFVAKYYTMKRITCPKCEHTFSFDESRYSQVKSISFACPACRKHFSLTLDKIEEMNREEIDAPYGYITVIENQFCYRQTFALKEGDNVIGRHSPGSVADISIQSGDMSMDRRHCIINVKPHPAGTRYTLRDNPSLTGTFLRNEILNDRERANIKHEDVVTIGATTFIVYLPEAEEDEYLTE
;
A
#
# COMPACT_ATOMS: atom_id res chain seq x y z
N MET A 1 -18.38 8.83 -26.88
CA MET A 1 -17.91 7.77 -26.00
C MET A 1 -16.40 7.58 -26.20
N ALA A 2 -15.57 8.44 -25.59
CA ALA A 2 -14.11 8.35 -25.66
C ALA A 2 -13.47 9.12 -24.48
N VAL A 3 -13.81 8.73 -23.24
CA VAL A 3 -13.29 9.39 -22.03
C VAL A 3 -12.50 8.41 -21.16
N SER A 4 -12.42 7.13 -21.54
CA SER A 4 -11.90 6.07 -20.66
C SER A 4 -10.41 5.74 -20.79
N LEU A 5 -9.70 6.19 -21.84
CA LEU A 5 -8.28 5.83 -22.04
C LEU A 5 -7.28 6.85 -21.49
N LEU A 6 -7.68 8.09 -21.30
CA LEU A 6 -6.78 9.14 -20.79
C LEU A 6 -6.56 9.07 -19.28
N TRP A 7 -7.45 8.44 -18.54
CA TRP A 7 -7.32 8.29 -17.08
C TRP A 7 -6.30 7.24 -16.66
N VAL A 8 -6.18 6.16 -17.44
CA VAL A 8 -5.22 5.08 -17.15
C VAL A 8 -3.77 5.50 -17.40
N ILE A 9 -3.54 6.42 -18.34
CA ILE A 9 -2.19 6.92 -18.67
C ILE A 9 -1.71 7.96 -17.63
N PHE A 10 -2.62 8.64 -16.94
CA PHE A 10 -2.27 9.66 -15.95
C PHE A 10 -1.84 9.08 -14.59
N VAL A 11 -2.30 7.88 -14.24
CA VAL A 11 -1.93 7.19 -12.98
C VAL A 11 -0.53 6.57 -13.04
N ALA A 12 0.03 6.30 -14.21
CA ALA A 12 1.33 5.66 -14.40
C ALA A 12 2.54 6.61 -14.28
N LYS A 13 2.36 7.88 -13.94
CA LYS A 13 3.43 8.88 -13.88
C LYS A 13 3.69 9.44 -12.49
N TYR A 14 3.35 8.70 -11.44
CA TYR A 14 3.75 9.12 -10.09
C TYR A 14 5.13 8.57 -9.76
N TYR A 15 6.05 9.50 -9.58
CA TYR A 15 7.45 9.35 -9.23
C TYR A 15 7.61 8.46 -8.00
N THR A 16 8.10 7.26 -8.18
CA THR A 16 8.56 6.45 -7.05
C THR A 16 9.95 6.93 -6.67
N MET A 17 10.00 7.82 -5.68
CA MET A 17 11.28 8.19 -5.06
C MET A 17 11.80 7.00 -4.26
N LYS A 18 12.82 6.34 -4.77
CA LYS A 18 13.52 5.24 -4.09
C LYS A 18 14.64 5.78 -3.23
N ARG A 19 14.81 5.20 -2.06
CA ARG A 19 15.95 5.49 -1.17
C ARG A 19 17.07 4.50 -1.39
N ILE A 20 18.31 4.98 -1.37
CA ILE A 20 19.52 4.17 -1.46
C ILE A 20 20.51 4.60 -0.41
N THR A 21 21.27 3.66 0.11
CA THR A 21 22.29 3.88 1.12
C THR A 21 23.67 3.71 0.53
N CYS A 22 24.57 4.67 0.76
CA CYS A 22 25.93 4.62 0.29
C CYS A 22 26.72 3.50 1.01
N PRO A 23 27.34 2.56 0.27
CA PRO A 23 28.08 1.43 0.89
C PRO A 23 29.36 1.86 1.61
N LYS A 24 29.79 3.13 1.49
CA LYS A 24 31.02 3.63 2.13
C LYS A 24 30.75 4.40 3.42
N CYS A 25 29.70 5.23 3.47
CA CYS A 25 29.46 6.15 4.59
C CYS A 25 28.04 6.08 5.14
N GLU A 26 27.25 5.10 4.68
CA GLU A 26 25.87 4.82 5.12
C GLU A 26 24.91 6.02 4.97
N HIS A 27 25.34 7.08 4.28
CA HIS A 27 24.46 8.19 3.97
C HIS A 27 23.34 7.75 3.04
N THR A 28 22.08 8.00 3.43
CA THR A 28 20.88 7.67 2.65
C THR A 28 20.42 8.89 1.87
N PHE A 29 20.11 8.71 0.59
CA PHE A 29 19.56 9.72 -0.29
C PHE A 29 18.54 9.13 -1.25
N SER A 30 17.69 9.97 -1.83
CA SER A 30 16.61 9.53 -2.72
C SER A 30 16.91 9.87 -4.17
N PHE A 31 16.38 9.08 -5.09
CA PHE A 31 16.42 9.35 -6.52
C PHE A 31 15.08 8.97 -7.17
N ASP A 32 14.83 9.56 -8.34
CA ASP A 32 13.63 9.34 -9.12
C ASP A 32 13.85 8.15 -10.08
N GLU A 33 13.22 7.00 -9.79
CA GLU A 33 13.33 5.78 -10.58
C GLU A 33 12.69 5.91 -11.96
N SER A 34 11.70 6.77 -12.14
CA SER A 34 10.98 6.91 -13.41
C SER A 34 11.88 7.28 -14.60
N ARG A 35 13.05 7.87 -14.32
CA ARG A 35 14.05 8.24 -15.32
C ARG A 35 14.88 7.05 -15.83
N TYR A 36 14.73 5.87 -15.22
CA TYR A 36 15.62 4.74 -15.42
C TYR A 36 14.88 3.43 -15.78
N SER A 37 13.67 3.52 -16.31
CA SER A 37 12.72 2.42 -16.54
C SER A 37 13.20 1.29 -17.48
N GLN A 38 14.36 1.44 -18.14
CA GLN A 38 14.86 0.44 -19.11
C GLN A 38 16.31 0.00 -18.84
N VAL A 39 16.88 0.32 -17.67
CA VAL A 39 18.27 -0.01 -17.35
C VAL A 39 18.32 -1.11 -16.28
N LYS A 40 19.28 -2.02 -16.40
CA LYS A 40 19.50 -3.09 -15.40
C LYS A 40 20.25 -2.61 -14.16
N SER A 41 21.02 -1.55 -14.27
CA SER A 41 21.78 -0.98 -13.16
C SER A 41 21.91 0.54 -13.30
N ILE A 42 21.99 1.22 -12.16
CA ILE A 42 22.11 2.66 -12.07
C ILE A 42 23.39 3.01 -11.31
N SER A 43 24.16 3.97 -11.81
CA SER A 43 25.36 4.47 -11.15
C SER A 43 25.05 5.74 -10.39
N PHE A 44 25.52 5.82 -9.15
CA PHE A 44 25.30 6.92 -8.23
C PHE A 44 26.61 7.52 -7.76
N ALA A 45 26.60 8.83 -7.49
CA ALA A 45 27.64 9.51 -6.75
C ALA A 45 27.05 9.92 -5.38
N CYS A 46 27.60 9.43 -4.28
CA CYS A 46 27.12 9.80 -2.95
C CYS A 46 27.28 11.29 -2.69
N PRO A 47 26.21 12.02 -2.32
CA PRO A 47 26.30 13.46 -2.06
C PRO A 47 27.17 13.81 -0.85
N ALA A 48 27.33 12.89 0.11
CA ALA A 48 28.10 13.12 1.32
C ALA A 48 29.60 12.82 1.16
N CYS A 49 29.97 11.64 0.62
CA CYS A 49 31.37 11.22 0.54
C CYS A 49 31.91 11.13 -0.90
N ARG A 50 31.14 11.48 -1.90
CA ARG A 50 31.46 11.46 -3.35
C ARG A 50 31.88 10.08 -3.88
N LYS A 51 31.67 8.99 -3.14
CA LYS A 51 31.92 7.64 -3.63
C LYS A 51 31.00 7.33 -4.80
N HIS A 52 31.56 6.88 -5.91
CA HIS A 52 30.80 6.30 -7.02
C HIS A 52 30.55 4.82 -6.77
N PHE A 53 29.32 4.38 -7.02
CA PHE A 53 28.90 2.99 -6.90
C PHE A 53 27.70 2.73 -7.82
N SER A 54 27.48 1.45 -8.18
CA SER A 54 26.34 1.05 -9.01
C SER A 54 25.49 0.04 -8.26
N LEU A 55 24.17 0.14 -8.45
CA LEU A 55 23.18 -0.80 -7.92
C LEU A 55 22.32 -1.33 -9.06
N THR A 56 21.94 -2.60 -9.00
CA THR A 56 20.91 -3.18 -9.87
C THR A 56 19.53 -2.75 -9.38
N LEU A 57 18.54 -2.73 -10.26
CA LEU A 57 17.16 -2.39 -9.86
C LEU A 57 16.63 -3.36 -8.79
N ASP A 58 16.87 -4.67 -8.94
CA ASP A 58 16.49 -5.68 -7.95
C ASP A 58 17.04 -5.36 -6.55
N LYS A 59 18.32 -4.95 -6.47
CA LYS A 59 18.94 -4.58 -5.21
C LYS A 59 18.39 -3.28 -4.63
N ILE A 60 17.99 -2.33 -5.48
CA ILE A 60 17.34 -1.10 -5.07
C ILE A 60 15.94 -1.40 -4.53
N GLU A 61 15.21 -2.32 -5.15
CA GLU A 61 13.91 -2.78 -4.67
C GLU A 61 14.03 -3.49 -3.33
N GLU A 62 15.02 -4.39 -3.18
CA GLU A 62 15.30 -5.06 -1.92
C GLU A 62 15.61 -4.06 -0.79
N MET A 63 16.45 -3.03 -1.06
CA MET A 63 16.77 -1.98 -0.08
C MET A 63 15.56 -1.10 0.29
N ASN A 64 14.53 -1.03 -0.55
CA ASN A 64 13.30 -0.28 -0.31
C ASN A 64 12.13 -1.17 0.13
N ARG A 65 12.35 -2.48 0.17
CA ARG A 65 11.39 -3.41 0.77
C ARG A 65 11.49 -3.22 2.28
N GLU A 66 10.54 -2.49 2.85
CA GLU A 66 10.35 -2.48 4.31
C GLU A 66 9.93 -3.90 4.69
N GLU A 67 10.76 -4.60 5.46
CA GLU A 67 10.33 -5.83 6.13
C GLU A 67 9.29 -5.43 7.18
N ILE A 68 8.05 -5.41 6.75
CA ILE A 68 6.92 -5.20 7.64
C ILE A 68 6.59 -6.56 8.23
N ASP A 69 6.77 -6.70 9.55
CA ASP A 69 6.23 -7.85 10.26
C ASP A 69 4.69 -7.79 10.18
N ALA A 70 4.14 -8.47 9.20
CA ALA A 70 2.74 -8.45 8.84
C ALA A 70 2.21 -9.87 8.58
N PRO A 71 2.10 -10.70 9.61
CA PRO A 71 1.67 -12.09 9.47
C PRO A 71 0.27 -12.23 8.85
N TYR A 72 -0.55 -11.19 8.94
CA TYR A 72 -1.87 -11.12 8.33
C TYR A 72 -1.91 -10.22 7.09
N GLY A 73 -0.74 -9.86 6.53
CA GLY A 73 -0.65 -8.93 5.40
C GLY A 73 -0.70 -7.46 5.82
N TYR A 74 -0.78 -6.58 4.83
CA TYR A 74 -0.71 -5.14 5.03
C TYR A 74 -1.52 -4.39 3.98
N ILE A 75 -1.78 -3.12 4.24
CA ILE A 75 -2.30 -2.20 3.23
C ILE A 75 -1.23 -1.16 2.87
N THR A 76 -1.20 -0.76 1.60
CA THR A 76 -0.37 0.35 1.12
C THR A 76 -1.27 1.45 0.57
N VAL A 77 -1.27 2.60 1.24
CA VAL A 77 -1.93 3.81 0.75
C VAL A 77 -1.15 4.38 -0.41
N ILE A 78 -1.83 4.61 -1.54
CA ILE A 78 -1.24 5.19 -2.73
C ILE A 78 -1.07 6.70 -2.52
N GLU A 79 0.11 7.21 -2.83
CA GLU A 79 0.39 8.64 -2.78
C GLU A 79 -0.57 9.42 -3.70
N ASN A 80 -1.08 10.52 -3.19
CA ASN A 80 -1.92 11.45 -3.94
C ASN A 80 -1.68 12.90 -3.47
N GLN A 81 -2.48 13.86 -3.94
CA GLN A 81 -2.34 15.27 -3.54
C GLN A 81 -2.61 15.53 -2.04
N PHE A 82 -3.18 14.58 -1.30
CA PHE A 82 -3.56 14.73 0.11
C PHE A 82 -2.67 13.95 1.07
N CYS A 83 -1.93 12.94 0.59
CA CYS A 83 -1.08 12.12 1.44
C CYS A 83 0.10 11.51 0.68
N TYR A 84 1.18 11.24 1.41
CA TYR A 84 2.29 10.42 0.96
C TYR A 84 1.93 8.94 1.01
N ARG A 85 2.73 8.10 0.33
CA ARG A 85 2.64 6.65 0.46
C ARG A 85 2.86 6.24 1.92
N GLN A 86 1.98 5.38 2.43
CA GLN A 86 2.05 4.83 3.79
C GLN A 86 1.69 3.36 3.74
N THR A 87 2.34 2.56 4.58
CA THR A 87 2.07 1.12 4.68
C THR A 87 1.76 0.76 6.13
N PHE A 88 0.74 -0.07 6.33
CA PHE A 88 0.25 -0.46 7.66
C PHE A 88 -0.01 -1.96 7.69
N ALA A 89 0.58 -2.67 8.67
CA ALA A 89 0.30 -4.07 8.92
C ALA A 89 -1.14 -4.28 9.39
N LEU A 90 -1.76 -5.36 8.92
CA LEU A 90 -3.04 -5.83 9.43
C LEU A 90 -2.82 -6.69 10.69
N LYS A 91 -3.78 -6.61 11.60
CA LYS A 91 -3.82 -7.41 12.83
C LYS A 91 -5.03 -8.32 12.80
N GLU A 92 -5.00 -9.37 13.58
CA GLU A 92 -6.18 -10.21 13.83
C GLU A 92 -7.34 -9.37 14.39
N GLY A 93 -8.55 -9.67 13.97
CA GLY A 93 -9.77 -8.97 14.36
C GLY A 93 -10.09 -7.76 13.48
N ASP A 94 -10.78 -6.80 14.04
CA ASP A 94 -11.18 -5.57 13.34
C ASP A 94 -10.02 -4.58 13.26
N ASN A 95 -9.70 -4.14 12.04
CA ASN A 95 -8.77 -3.05 11.75
C ASN A 95 -9.61 -1.86 11.27
N VAL A 96 -9.87 -0.93 12.15
CA VAL A 96 -10.61 0.32 11.83
C VAL A 96 -9.66 1.27 11.10
N ILE A 97 -10.00 1.65 9.89
CA ILE A 97 -9.19 2.49 9.00
C ILE A 97 -9.85 3.85 8.83
N GLY A 98 -9.06 4.91 8.90
CA GLY A 98 -9.58 6.25 8.64
C GLY A 98 -8.51 7.34 8.71
N ARG A 99 -8.94 8.59 8.53
CA ARG A 99 -8.06 9.74 8.53
C ARG A 99 -7.52 10.04 9.92
N HIS A 100 -6.22 10.24 9.99
CA HIS A 100 -5.57 10.68 11.23
C HIS A 100 -6.12 12.02 11.71
N SER A 101 -6.39 12.11 13.01
CA SER A 101 -6.63 13.39 13.69
C SER A 101 -6.24 13.26 15.17
N PRO A 102 -5.91 14.35 15.85
CA PRO A 102 -5.69 14.32 17.29
C PRO A 102 -6.88 13.68 18.01
N GLY A 103 -6.61 12.63 18.82
CA GLY A 103 -7.64 11.87 19.52
C GLY A 103 -8.40 10.85 18.66
N SER A 104 -7.96 10.57 17.42
CA SER A 104 -8.51 9.49 16.61
C SER A 104 -8.25 8.13 17.26
N VAL A 105 -9.27 7.27 17.25
CA VAL A 105 -9.23 5.89 17.78
C VAL A 105 -9.26 4.84 16.66
N ALA A 106 -8.84 5.20 15.45
CA ALA A 106 -8.67 4.24 14.36
C ALA A 106 -7.40 3.40 14.59
N ASP A 107 -7.46 2.09 14.33
CA ASP A 107 -6.30 1.20 14.42
C ASP A 107 -5.26 1.56 13.35
N ILE A 108 -5.74 1.89 12.15
CA ILE A 108 -4.93 2.37 11.04
C ILE A 108 -5.32 3.83 10.76
N SER A 109 -4.45 4.73 11.19
CA SER A 109 -4.64 6.18 11.08
C SER A 109 -3.82 6.75 9.93
N ILE A 110 -4.47 6.98 8.77
CA ILE A 110 -3.83 7.49 7.56
C ILE A 110 -3.56 8.98 7.72
N GLN A 111 -2.29 9.38 7.60
CA GLN A 111 -1.87 10.78 7.57
C GLN A 111 -2.28 11.41 6.24
N SER A 112 -3.38 12.15 6.24
CA SER A 112 -3.95 12.72 5.03
C SER A 112 -4.67 14.03 5.29
N GLY A 113 -4.60 14.95 4.33
CA GLY A 113 -5.42 16.17 4.27
C GLY A 113 -6.80 15.94 3.64
N ASP A 114 -7.13 14.72 3.25
CA ASP A 114 -8.40 14.37 2.62
C ASP A 114 -9.56 14.45 3.62
N MET A 115 -10.33 15.52 3.55
CA MET A 115 -11.49 15.75 4.44
C MET A 115 -12.71 14.90 4.07
N SER A 116 -12.72 14.24 2.90
CA SER A 116 -13.77 13.31 2.50
C SER A 116 -13.58 11.90 3.09
N MET A 117 -12.41 11.63 3.63
CA MET A 117 -12.13 10.41 4.40
C MET A 117 -12.49 10.62 5.86
N ASP A 118 -13.42 9.85 6.39
CA ASP A 118 -13.80 9.89 7.80
C ASP A 118 -12.68 9.36 8.71
N ARG A 119 -12.70 9.77 9.99
CA ARG A 119 -11.72 9.32 11.01
C ARG A 119 -11.82 7.83 11.32
N ARG A 120 -12.96 7.21 11.01
CA ARG A 120 -13.25 5.78 11.13
C ARG A 120 -14.12 5.41 9.93
N HIS A 121 -13.50 5.27 8.77
CA HIS A 121 -14.18 5.18 7.49
C HIS A 121 -14.64 3.77 7.14
N CYS A 122 -13.74 2.81 7.21
CA CYS A 122 -14.04 1.42 6.91
C CYS A 122 -13.36 0.47 7.91
N ILE A 123 -13.70 -0.81 7.83
CA ILE A 123 -13.13 -1.85 8.69
C ILE A 123 -12.73 -3.03 7.83
N ILE A 124 -11.47 -3.45 7.96
CA ILE A 124 -11.00 -4.75 7.50
C ILE A 124 -11.00 -5.69 8.70
N ASN A 125 -11.81 -6.75 8.64
CA ASN A 125 -11.80 -7.81 9.64
C ASN A 125 -10.94 -8.96 9.14
N VAL A 126 -10.00 -9.38 9.97
CA VAL A 126 -9.09 -10.51 9.75
C VAL A 126 -9.48 -11.63 10.72
N LYS A 127 -9.91 -12.76 10.19
CA LYS A 127 -10.31 -13.91 10.98
C LYS A 127 -9.50 -15.15 10.59
N PRO A 128 -8.50 -15.55 11.38
CA PRO A 128 -7.79 -16.79 11.19
C PRO A 128 -8.74 -17.99 11.26
N HIS A 129 -8.51 -18.97 10.38
CA HIS A 129 -9.26 -20.20 10.35
C HIS A 129 -8.33 -21.34 9.90
N PRO A 130 -8.51 -22.59 10.37
CA PRO A 130 -7.66 -23.73 9.99
C PRO A 130 -7.54 -23.97 8.48
N ALA A 131 -8.57 -23.59 7.70
CA ALA A 131 -8.61 -23.68 6.23
C ALA A 131 -8.14 -22.36 5.54
N GLY A 132 -7.38 -21.52 6.21
CA GLY A 132 -6.91 -20.24 5.68
C GLY A 132 -7.62 -19.02 6.29
N THR A 133 -6.91 -17.92 6.39
CA THR A 133 -7.42 -16.67 6.98
C THR A 133 -8.48 -16.03 6.08
N ARG A 134 -9.59 -15.62 6.68
CA ARG A 134 -10.65 -14.89 5.97
C ARG A 134 -10.49 -13.40 6.20
N TYR A 135 -10.60 -12.63 5.13
CA TYR A 135 -10.54 -11.17 5.12
C TYR A 135 -11.83 -10.59 4.59
N THR A 136 -12.45 -9.68 5.34
CA THR A 136 -13.67 -8.99 4.90
C THR A 136 -13.56 -7.50 5.10
N LEU A 137 -14.08 -6.74 4.14
CA LEU A 137 -14.19 -5.29 4.17
C LEU A 137 -15.65 -4.88 4.39
N ARG A 138 -15.88 -3.88 5.21
CA ARG A 138 -17.17 -3.20 5.33
C ARG A 138 -17.00 -1.70 5.51
N ASP A 139 -17.99 -0.96 5.08
CA ASP A 139 -18.11 0.44 5.45
C ASP A 139 -18.37 0.58 6.97
N ASN A 140 -17.92 1.68 7.57
CA ASN A 140 -18.20 1.99 8.97
C ASN A 140 -18.99 3.28 9.05
N PRO A 141 -20.29 3.22 8.78
CA PRO A 141 -21.15 4.29 8.23
C PRO A 141 -20.41 5.58 7.96
N SER A 142 -19.77 5.63 6.79
CA SER A 142 -18.97 6.78 6.37
C SER A 142 -19.80 7.76 5.54
N LEU A 143 -19.33 9.01 5.44
CA LEU A 143 -20.03 10.06 4.69
C LEU A 143 -20.01 9.80 3.17
N THR A 144 -18.90 9.27 2.65
CA THR A 144 -18.71 9.09 1.19
C THR A 144 -18.80 7.64 0.73
N GLY A 145 -18.97 6.69 1.64
CA GLY A 145 -18.99 5.26 1.36
C GLY A 145 -17.60 4.68 1.08
N THR A 146 -17.52 3.37 1.19
CA THR A 146 -16.30 2.59 0.91
C THR A 146 -16.47 1.87 -0.43
N PHE A 147 -15.46 2.00 -1.31
CA PHE A 147 -15.47 1.36 -2.62
C PHE A 147 -14.46 0.22 -2.65
N LEU A 148 -14.89 -0.96 -3.11
CA LEU A 148 -14.05 -2.10 -3.40
C LEU A 148 -14.04 -2.35 -4.91
N ARG A 149 -12.86 -2.35 -5.56
CA ARG A 149 -12.72 -2.53 -7.02
C ARG A 149 -13.60 -1.57 -7.83
N ASN A 150 -13.73 -0.32 -7.36
CA ASN A 150 -14.59 0.75 -7.90
C ASN A 150 -16.11 0.53 -7.74
N GLU A 151 -16.55 -0.46 -6.97
CA GLU A 151 -17.95 -0.67 -6.63
C GLU A 151 -18.20 -0.25 -5.18
N ILE A 152 -19.23 0.56 -4.95
CA ILE A 152 -19.60 1.01 -3.60
C ILE A 152 -20.20 -0.17 -2.82
N LEU A 153 -19.75 -0.33 -1.58
CA LEU A 153 -20.34 -1.33 -0.68
C LEU A 153 -21.73 -0.87 -0.21
N ASN A 154 -22.67 -1.80 -0.18
CA ASN A 154 -23.99 -1.54 0.38
C ASN A 154 -23.94 -1.44 1.91
N ASP A 155 -24.98 -0.83 2.49
CA ASP A 155 -25.16 -0.77 3.94
C ASP A 155 -25.10 -2.17 4.55
N ARG A 156 -24.23 -2.36 5.56
CA ARG A 156 -24.00 -3.63 6.27
C ARG A 156 -23.39 -4.75 5.42
N GLU A 157 -23.01 -4.50 4.19
CA GLU A 157 -22.29 -5.46 3.38
C GLU A 157 -20.92 -5.80 4.01
N ARG A 158 -20.55 -7.08 3.91
CA ARG A 158 -19.23 -7.60 4.28
C ARG A 158 -18.67 -8.30 3.05
N ALA A 159 -17.92 -7.54 2.26
CA ALA A 159 -17.30 -8.06 1.05
C ALA A 159 -16.02 -8.82 1.39
N ASN A 160 -15.84 -10.00 0.77
CA ASN A 160 -14.55 -10.70 0.87
C ASN A 160 -13.51 -9.92 0.04
N ILE A 161 -12.34 -9.71 0.62
CA ILE A 161 -11.19 -9.09 -0.04
C ILE A 161 -10.12 -10.12 -0.34
N LYS A 162 -9.36 -9.87 -1.41
CA LYS A 162 -8.30 -10.71 -1.94
C LYS A 162 -6.98 -9.94 -1.99
N HIS A 163 -5.91 -10.67 -2.22
CA HIS A 163 -4.60 -10.07 -2.51
C HIS A 163 -4.72 -9.10 -3.70
N GLU A 164 -4.07 -7.94 -3.60
CA GLU A 164 -4.08 -6.83 -4.56
C GLU A 164 -5.43 -6.13 -4.79
N ASP A 165 -6.42 -6.38 -3.93
CA ASP A 165 -7.67 -5.63 -4.01
C ASP A 165 -7.44 -4.14 -3.73
N VAL A 166 -8.10 -3.32 -4.56
CA VAL A 166 -8.07 -1.88 -4.48
C VAL A 166 -9.29 -1.36 -3.74
N VAL A 167 -9.04 -0.57 -2.70
CA VAL A 167 -10.07 0.04 -1.86
C VAL A 167 -9.94 1.55 -1.92
N THR A 168 -11.07 2.26 -2.11
CA THR A 168 -11.11 3.72 -2.10
C THR A 168 -12.04 4.23 -0.99
N ILE A 169 -11.55 5.17 -0.21
CA ILE A 169 -12.25 5.83 0.91
C ILE A 169 -12.05 7.34 0.79
N GLY A 170 -13.13 8.05 0.48
CA GLY A 170 -13.02 9.47 0.08
C GLY A 170 -12.23 9.62 -1.21
N ALA A 171 -11.21 10.49 -1.21
CA ALA A 171 -10.28 10.68 -2.31
C ALA A 171 -8.97 9.87 -2.15
N THR A 172 -8.93 8.96 -1.18
CA THR A 172 -7.73 8.17 -0.84
C THR A 172 -7.93 6.71 -1.22
N THR A 173 -6.94 6.13 -1.90
CA THR A 173 -6.95 4.73 -2.34
C THR A 173 -5.82 3.97 -1.67
N PHE A 174 -6.08 2.73 -1.29
CA PHE A 174 -5.06 1.78 -0.82
C PHE A 174 -5.21 0.41 -1.47
N ILE A 175 -4.11 -0.32 -1.54
CA ILE A 175 -4.05 -1.70 -2.04
C ILE A 175 -3.85 -2.62 -0.84
N VAL A 176 -4.55 -3.76 -0.84
CA VAL A 176 -4.45 -4.78 0.20
C VAL A 176 -3.52 -5.89 -0.25
N TYR A 177 -2.47 -6.15 0.52
CA TYR A 177 -1.53 -7.23 0.28
C TYR A 177 -1.72 -8.29 1.36
N LEU A 178 -2.14 -9.48 0.96
CA LEU A 178 -2.41 -10.61 1.85
C LEU A 178 -1.31 -11.67 1.68
N PRO A 179 -0.98 -12.44 2.72
CA PRO A 179 -0.10 -13.58 2.59
C PRO A 179 -0.64 -14.55 1.54
N GLU A 180 0.26 -15.17 0.77
CA GLU A 180 -0.11 -16.28 -0.10
C GLU A 180 -0.68 -17.40 0.78
N ALA A 181 -1.79 -18.00 0.34
CA ALA A 181 -2.26 -19.22 0.97
C ALA A 181 -1.19 -20.29 0.75
N GLU A 182 -0.68 -20.88 1.81
CA GLU A 182 0.17 -22.06 1.68
C GLU A 182 -0.68 -23.14 0.96
N GLU A 183 -0.40 -23.37 -0.31
CA GLU A 183 -0.93 -24.54 -1.00
C GLU A 183 -0.20 -25.73 -0.35
N ASP A 184 -0.91 -26.46 0.51
CA ASP A 184 -0.46 -27.75 1.02
C ASP A 184 -0.16 -28.63 -0.21
N GLU A 185 1.14 -28.79 -0.51
CA GLU A 185 1.65 -29.71 -1.50
C GLU A 185 1.34 -31.15 -1.00
N TYR A 186 0.09 -31.60 -1.20
CA TYR A 186 -0.24 -32.98 -0.96
C TYR A 186 0.57 -33.83 -1.94
N LEU A 187 1.67 -34.36 -1.41
CA LEU A 187 2.43 -35.45 -2.02
C LEU A 187 1.44 -36.54 -2.45
N THR A 188 1.19 -36.63 -3.73
CA THR A 188 0.59 -37.84 -4.32
C THR A 188 1.70 -38.90 -4.38
N GLU A 189 1.63 -39.84 -3.46
CA GLU A 189 2.28 -41.15 -3.62
C GLU A 189 1.54 -42.00 -4.64
#